data_7aadd6268e6581cc05a74db551cc0485
#
_entry.id   7aadd6268e6581cc05a74db551cc0485
#
_cell.length_a   1.000
_cell.length_b   1.000
_cell.length_c   1.000
_cell.angle_alpha   90.00
_cell.angle_beta   90.00
_cell.angle_gamma   90.00
#
_symmetry.space_group_name_H-M   'P 1'
#
loop_
_entity.id
_entity.type
_entity.pdbx_description
1 polymer ?
#
loop_
_entity_poly.entity_id
_entity_poly.type
_entity_poly.pdbx_seq_one_letter_code
_entity_poly.pdbx_strand_id
1 'polypeptide(L)'
;EHPYTDEKNPEEVFLLPRNKEVAKQLAEESIVLLKNRDAILPLSADARISFAGELGKSNGNLCGNWPCCGLPSDNAPLLETLKQSFHHLSESSADSDIVICCIGQESDKTGENHSFSNIDLPSDQVAMVRELKSRGKKIVALLMNGRPLALGEVEPYCDAILEVWRLGTMASEAIVATLSGESNPSGKLAMTFPYSSGQIPVYYNRRPRSRQGTQGFYE
;
A
#
# COMPACT_ATOMS: atom_id res chain seq x y z
N GLU A 1 -21.91 -38.97 -2.21
CA GLU A 1 -21.71 -37.54 -2.52
C GLU A 1 -22.61 -36.71 -1.61
N HIS A 2 -22.06 -35.66 -0.99
CA HIS A 2 -22.80 -34.74 -0.12
C HIS A 2 -22.99 -33.42 -0.89
N PRO A 3 -24.12 -33.22 -1.58
CA PRO A 3 -24.33 -32.06 -2.44
C PRO A 3 -24.67 -30.80 -1.69
N TYR A 4 -24.81 -30.84 -0.38
CA TYR A 4 -25.16 -29.70 0.48
C TYR A 4 -24.02 -29.37 1.43
N THR A 5 -23.84 -28.10 1.67
CA THR A 5 -22.93 -27.62 2.69
C THR A 5 -23.55 -27.80 4.07
N ASP A 6 -22.77 -28.23 5.06
CA ASP A 6 -23.22 -28.27 6.44
C ASP A 6 -23.57 -26.85 6.90
N GLU A 7 -24.77 -26.69 7.49
CA GLU A 7 -25.18 -25.42 8.11
C GLU A 7 -24.44 -25.25 9.44
N LYS A 8 -23.25 -24.65 9.37
CA LYS A 8 -22.46 -24.30 10.56
C LYS A 8 -22.67 -22.85 10.92
N ASN A 9 -22.54 -22.55 12.21
CA ASN A 9 -22.46 -21.17 12.66
C ASN A 9 -21.28 -20.48 11.96
N PRO A 10 -21.44 -19.29 11.35
CA PRO A 10 -20.34 -18.53 10.75
C PRO A 10 -19.13 -18.37 11.67
N GLU A 11 -19.34 -18.20 12.98
CA GLU A 11 -18.28 -18.10 13.98
C GLU A 11 -17.40 -19.36 14.06
N GLU A 12 -17.91 -20.53 13.62
CA GLU A 12 -17.16 -21.77 13.61
C GLU A 12 -16.27 -21.97 12.39
N VAL A 13 -16.46 -21.16 11.35
CA VAL A 13 -15.77 -21.32 10.06
C VAL A 13 -15.03 -20.07 9.57
N PHE A 14 -15.48 -18.87 9.97
CA PHE A 14 -14.84 -17.62 9.57
C PHE A 14 -13.75 -17.20 10.56
N LEU A 15 -12.73 -16.50 10.06
CA LEU A 15 -11.66 -15.88 10.83
C LEU A 15 -10.90 -16.82 11.78
N LEU A 16 -10.94 -18.12 11.50
CA LEU A 16 -10.15 -19.09 12.25
C LEU A 16 -8.67 -18.75 12.20
N PRO A 17 -7.88 -19.03 13.27
CA PRO A 17 -6.47 -18.73 13.30
C PRO A 17 -5.71 -19.21 12.05
N ARG A 18 -5.95 -20.45 11.61
CA ARG A 18 -5.36 -21.00 10.39
C ARG A 18 -5.72 -20.21 9.12
N ASN A 19 -6.93 -19.66 9.04
CA ASN A 19 -7.37 -18.88 7.89
C ASN A 19 -6.72 -17.51 7.88
N LYS A 20 -6.56 -16.90 9.07
CA LYS A 20 -5.84 -15.63 9.26
C LYS A 20 -4.35 -15.77 8.92
N GLU A 21 -3.72 -16.87 9.30
CA GLU A 21 -2.33 -17.15 8.96
C GLU A 21 -2.11 -17.23 7.45
N VAL A 22 -2.95 -17.97 6.73
CA VAL A 22 -2.90 -18.02 5.26
C VAL A 22 -3.20 -16.66 4.65
N ALA A 23 -4.17 -15.90 5.17
CA ALA A 23 -4.48 -14.56 4.69
C ALA A 23 -3.29 -13.60 4.91
N LYS A 24 -2.61 -13.68 6.07
CA LYS A 24 -1.39 -12.89 6.34
C LYS A 24 -0.29 -13.24 5.35
N GLN A 25 -0.02 -14.51 5.13
CA GLN A 25 1.00 -14.95 4.17
C GLN A 25 0.71 -14.44 2.75
N LEU A 26 -0.53 -14.58 2.27
CA LEU A 26 -0.93 -14.08 0.96
C LEU A 26 -0.78 -12.55 0.86
N ALA A 27 -1.12 -11.83 1.92
CA ALA A 27 -0.95 -10.39 1.99
C ALA A 27 0.54 -9.99 1.90
N GLU A 28 1.42 -10.63 2.68
CA GLU A 28 2.86 -10.40 2.68
C GLU A 28 3.48 -10.67 1.29
N GLU A 29 3.12 -11.80 0.67
CA GLU A 29 3.61 -12.19 -0.66
C GLU A 29 3.07 -11.28 -1.79
N SER A 30 2.00 -10.53 -1.53
CA SER A 30 1.41 -9.58 -2.48
C SER A 30 2.06 -8.20 -2.45
N ILE A 31 2.73 -7.82 -1.36
CA ILE A 31 3.37 -6.51 -1.23
C ILE A 31 4.54 -6.41 -2.20
N VAL A 32 4.60 -5.29 -2.94
CA VAL A 32 5.67 -5.01 -3.92
C VAL A 32 6.54 -3.87 -3.45
N LEU A 33 7.85 -4.07 -3.35
CA LEU A 33 8.83 -3.02 -3.09
C LEU A 33 9.18 -2.30 -4.40
N LEU A 34 8.65 -1.09 -4.59
CA LEU A 34 8.92 -0.28 -5.79
C LEU A 34 10.18 0.56 -5.65
N LYS A 35 10.49 1.01 -4.43
CA LYS A 35 11.66 1.84 -4.15
C LYS A 35 12.15 1.62 -2.73
N ASN A 36 13.47 1.59 -2.55
CA ASN A 36 14.11 1.54 -1.24
C ASN A 36 15.48 2.25 -1.32
N ARG A 37 15.47 3.59 -1.29
CA ARG A 37 16.68 4.39 -1.37
C ARG A 37 17.49 4.24 -0.07
N ASP A 38 18.80 4.09 -0.21
CA ASP A 38 19.75 3.98 0.89
C ASP A 38 19.38 2.89 1.92
N ALA A 39 18.64 1.86 1.46
CA ALA A 39 18.17 0.76 2.30
C ALA A 39 17.44 1.26 3.57
N ILE A 40 16.55 2.26 3.42
CA ILE A 40 15.76 2.78 4.54
C ILE A 40 14.84 1.71 5.16
N LEU A 41 14.36 0.77 4.36
CA LEU A 41 13.66 -0.41 4.83
C LEU A 41 14.64 -1.60 4.94
N PRO A 42 14.48 -2.46 5.96
CA PRO A 42 13.48 -2.41 7.02
C PRO A 42 13.74 -1.29 8.03
N LEU A 43 12.68 -0.81 8.68
CA LEU A 43 12.76 0.18 9.75
C LEU A 43 13.22 -0.48 11.06
N SER A 44 14.10 0.18 11.79
CA SER A 44 14.41 -0.21 13.17
C SER A 44 13.19 -0.03 14.08
N ALA A 45 13.00 -0.92 15.05
CA ALA A 45 11.98 -0.77 16.09
C ALA A 45 12.12 0.54 16.90
N ASP A 46 13.34 1.08 16.97
CA ASP A 46 13.67 2.34 17.66
C ASP A 46 13.66 3.55 16.71
N ALA A 47 13.26 3.40 15.45
CA ALA A 47 13.13 4.51 14.55
C ALA A 47 12.05 5.49 15.03
N ARG A 48 12.37 6.79 15.00
CA ARG A 48 11.38 7.84 15.29
C ARG A 48 10.49 8.05 14.08
N ILE A 49 9.31 7.44 14.12
CA ILE A 49 8.37 7.46 13.01
C ILE A 49 7.12 8.26 13.35
N SER A 50 6.45 8.75 12.34
CA SER A 50 5.08 9.24 12.42
C SER A 50 4.26 8.73 11.24
N PHE A 51 2.96 8.95 11.30
CA PHE A 51 1.99 8.44 10.35
C PHE A 51 1.21 9.59 9.74
N ALA A 52 1.02 9.56 8.42
CA ALA A 52 0.26 10.55 7.68
C ALA A 52 -0.60 9.91 6.59
N GLY A 53 -1.70 10.55 6.25
CA GLY A 53 -2.64 10.11 5.22
C GLY A 53 -3.88 9.39 5.77
N GLU A 54 -5.05 9.81 5.28
CA GLU A 54 -6.34 9.33 5.77
C GLU A 54 -6.64 7.87 5.38
N LEU A 55 -6.07 7.39 4.26
CA LEU A 55 -6.33 6.03 3.78
C LEU A 55 -5.93 4.96 4.79
N GLY A 56 -4.85 5.16 5.52
CA GLY A 56 -4.37 4.21 6.52
C GLY A 56 -5.11 4.26 7.86
N LYS A 57 -5.98 5.25 8.06
CA LYS A 57 -6.86 5.34 9.24
C LYS A 57 -8.15 4.54 9.09
N SER A 58 -8.47 4.14 7.86
CA SER A 58 -9.72 3.44 7.54
C SER A 58 -9.46 1.96 7.27
N ASN A 59 -9.96 1.11 8.15
CA ASN A 59 -9.91 -0.35 7.95
C ASN A 59 -10.67 -0.80 6.70
N GLY A 60 -11.73 -0.06 6.29
CA GLY A 60 -12.46 -0.31 5.07
C GLY A 60 -11.59 -0.17 3.81
N ASN A 61 -10.66 0.78 3.80
CA ASN A 61 -9.72 0.93 2.70
C ASN A 61 -8.75 -0.26 2.58
N LEU A 62 -8.38 -0.88 3.67
CA LEU A 62 -7.51 -2.06 3.68
C LEU A 62 -8.23 -3.31 3.17
N CYS A 63 -9.52 -3.45 3.47
CA CYS A 63 -10.35 -4.57 2.98
C CYS A 63 -10.65 -4.47 1.48
N GLY A 64 -10.72 -3.26 0.95
CA GLY A 64 -11.18 -3.02 -0.42
C GLY A 64 -12.70 -3.02 -0.54
N ASN A 65 -13.19 -3.03 -1.79
CA ASN A 65 -14.64 -2.98 -2.08
C ASN A 65 -15.25 -4.34 -2.44
N TRP A 66 -14.49 -5.43 -2.33
CA TRP A 66 -14.95 -6.80 -2.53
C TRP A 66 -14.82 -7.67 -1.26
N PRO A 67 -15.15 -7.15 -0.05
CA PRO A 67 -14.95 -7.93 1.17
C PRO A 67 -15.98 -9.05 1.34
N CYS A 68 -16.96 -9.16 0.43
CA CYS A 68 -18.10 -10.09 0.52
C CYS A 68 -18.81 -9.95 1.88
N CYS A 69 -18.65 -10.96 2.75
CA CYS A 69 -19.20 -10.94 4.10
C CYS A 69 -18.23 -10.41 5.17
N GLY A 70 -17.03 -9.98 4.76
CA GLY A 70 -16.04 -9.41 5.67
C GLY A 70 -16.44 -8.01 6.16
N LEU A 71 -16.10 -7.70 7.39
CA LEU A 71 -16.35 -6.39 7.99
C LEU A 71 -15.04 -5.63 8.16
N PRO A 72 -15.05 -4.28 8.06
CA PRO A 72 -13.88 -3.47 8.40
C PRO A 72 -13.32 -3.73 9.80
N SER A 73 -14.19 -4.12 10.75
CA SER A 73 -13.81 -4.50 12.12
C SER A 73 -13.01 -5.80 12.23
N ASP A 74 -13.00 -6.62 11.17
CA ASP A 74 -12.21 -7.86 11.14
C ASP A 74 -10.72 -7.56 10.96
N ASN A 75 -10.38 -6.35 10.54
CA ASN A 75 -9.03 -5.83 10.38
C ASN A 75 -8.56 -5.12 11.64
N ALA A 76 -7.34 -5.37 12.07
CA ALA A 76 -6.69 -4.54 13.07
C ALA A 76 -6.41 -3.14 12.48
N PRO A 77 -6.59 -2.04 13.25
CA PRO A 77 -6.20 -0.71 12.78
C PRO A 77 -4.70 -0.64 12.54
N LEU A 78 -4.28 -0.13 11.37
CA LEU A 78 -2.86 -0.06 11.00
C LEU A 78 -2.03 0.72 12.03
N LEU A 79 -2.57 1.84 12.52
CA LEU A 79 -1.88 2.67 13.53
C LEU A 79 -1.62 1.90 14.84
N GLU A 80 -2.59 1.10 15.29
CA GLU A 80 -2.44 0.31 16.50
C GLU A 80 -1.44 -0.84 16.31
N THR A 81 -1.43 -1.45 15.12
CA THR A 81 -0.45 -2.49 14.79
C THR A 81 0.97 -1.92 14.70
N LEU A 82 1.13 -0.71 14.15
CA LEU A 82 2.42 0.00 14.14
C LEU A 82 2.94 0.28 15.56
N LYS A 83 2.08 0.68 16.50
CA LYS A 83 2.45 0.93 17.90
C LYS A 83 3.01 -0.30 18.62
N GLN A 84 2.61 -1.50 18.19
CA GLN A 84 3.10 -2.74 18.77
C GLN A 84 4.54 -3.07 18.34
N SER A 85 4.95 -2.62 17.16
CA SER A 85 6.25 -2.97 16.56
C SER A 85 7.27 -1.84 16.62
N PHE A 86 6.82 -0.59 16.76
CA PHE A 86 7.70 0.58 16.77
C PHE A 86 7.54 1.39 18.05
N HIS A 87 8.65 1.53 18.80
CA HIS A 87 8.65 2.11 20.14
C HIS A 87 8.44 3.63 20.14
N HIS A 88 8.81 4.32 19.06
CA HIS A 88 8.78 5.77 18.93
C HIS A 88 7.86 6.23 17.80
N LEU A 89 6.59 5.82 17.85
CA LEU A 89 5.55 6.29 16.95
C LEU A 89 4.92 7.57 17.51
N SER A 90 5.12 8.69 16.82
CA SER A 90 4.55 9.99 17.16
C SER A 90 3.29 10.30 16.34
N GLU A 91 2.35 11.00 16.93
CA GLU A 91 1.21 11.57 16.19
C GLU A 91 1.60 12.80 15.37
N SER A 92 2.72 13.44 15.74
CA SER A 92 3.23 14.63 15.06
C SER A 92 4.45 14.31 14.21
N SER A 93 4.41 14.73 12.95
CA SER A 93 5.59 14.64 12.08
C SER A 93 6.75 15.55 12.52
N ALA A 94 6.51 16.52 13.42
CA ALA A 94 7.58 17.35 13.97
C ALA A 94 8.59 16.52 14.78
N ASP A 95 8.10 15.53 15.52
CA ASP A 95 8.89 14.74 16.46
C ASP A 95 9.46 13.43 15.86
N SER A 96 9.32 13.24 14.57
CA SER A 96 9.78 12.05 13.84
C SER A 96 10.86 12.38 12.82
N ASP A 97 11.66 11.39 12.44
CA ASP A 97 12.62 11.49 11.33
C ASP A 97 12.05 10.91 10.04
N ILE A 98 11.20 9.89 10.19
CA ILE A 98 10.58 9.15 9.10
C ILE A 98 9.06 9.30 9.19
N VAL A 99 8.41 9.56 8.07
CA VAL A 99 6.95 9.60 7.97
C VAL A 99 6.46 8.47 7.08
N ILE A 100 5.59 7.61 7.62
CA ILE A 100 4.85 6.60 6.87
C ILE A 100 3.63 7.31 6.27
N CYS A 101 3.63 7.50 4.95
CA CYS A 101 2.58 8.18 4.21
C CYS A 101 1.66 7.18 3.51
N CYS A 102 0.41 7.06 3.96
CA CYS A 102 -0.62 6.28 3.29
C CYS A 102 -1.28 7.11 2.20
N ILE A 103 -0.97 6.82 0.95
CA ILE A 103 -1.44 7.53 -0.23
C ILE A 103 -2.05 6.55 -1.25
N GLY A 104 -2.84 7.05 -2.17
CA GLY A 104 -3.50 6.23 -3.18
C GLY A 104 -4.94 6.65 -3.43
N GLN A 105 -5.82 5.68 -3.60
CA GLN A 105 -7.25 5.91 -3.80
C GLN A 105 -8.08 5.20 -2.72
N GLU A 106 -9.23 5.73 -2.40
CA GLU A 106 -10.23 5.09 -1.53
C GLU A 106 -10.76 3.79 -2.16
N SER A 107 -11.22 2.86 -1.32
CA SER A 107 -11.68 1.55 -1.78
C SER A 107 -12.88 1.63 -2.72
N ASP A 108 -13.76 2.60 -2.54
CA ASP A 108 -14.94 2.84 -3.37
C ASP A 108 -14.63 3.39 -4.78
N LYS A 109 -13.37 3.75 -5.07
CA LYS A 109 -12.96 4.24 -6.39
C LYS A 109 -12.54 3.12 -7.34
N THR A 110 -12.54 1.87 -6.92
CA THR A 110 -12.12 0.71 -7.72
C THR A 110 -13.16 -0.40 -7.65
N GLY A 111 -13.13 -1.30 -8.63
CA GLY A 111 -14.03 -2.44 -8.72
C GLY A 111 -15.06 -2.29 -9.82
N GLU A 112 -16.12 -3.08 -9.74
CA GLU A 112 -17.18 -3.14 -10.74
C GLU A 112 -17.88 -1.79 -10.88
N ASN A 113 -18.13 -1.38 -12.11
CA ASN A 113 -18.73 -0.09 -12.48
C ASN A 113 -17.91 1.17 -12.11
N HIS A 114 -16.63 1.02 -11.76
CA HIS A 114 -15.74 2.14 -11.48
C HIS A 114 -14.67 2.29 -12.56
N SER A 115 -14.83 3.31 -13.42
CA SER A 115 -13.86 3.70 -14.45
C SER A 115 -13.32 5.09 -14.16
N PHE A 116 -12.00 5.26 -14.33
CA PHE A 116 -11.32 6.54 -14.16
C PHE A 116 -10.44 6.84 -15.38
N SER A 117 -10.59 8.03 -15.94
CA SER A 117 -9.74 8.55 -17.02
C SER A 117 -8.46 9.20 -16.51
N ASN A 118 -8.48 9.71 -15.27
CA ASN A 118 -7.32 10.27 -14.60
C ASN A 118 -6.86 9.31 -13.49
N ILE A 119 -5.61 8.84 -13.59
CA ILE A 119 -4.98 7.95 -12.62
C ILE A 119 -3.86 8.63 -11.84
N ASP A 120 -3.80 9.96 -11.87
CA ASP A 120 -2.90 10.72 -11.03
C ASP A 120 -3.31 10.60 -9.56
N LEU A 121 -2.33 10.71 -8.66
CA LEU A 121 -2.62 10.80 -7.23
C LEU A 121 -3.41 12.08 -6.91
N PRO A 122 -4.28 12.06 -5.89
CA PRO A 122 -4.96 13.25 -5.41
C PRO A 122 -3.96 14.37 -5.06
N SER A 123 -4.26 15.60 -5.47
CA SER A 123 -3.34 16.73 -5.35
C SER A 123 -2.98 17.10 -3.91
N ASP A 124 -3.90 16.88 -2.97
CA ASP A 124 -3.69 17.05 -1.54
C ASP A 124 -2.68 16.05 -0.98
N GLN A 125 -2.70 14.79 -1.44
CA GLN A 125 -1.72 13.78 -1.07
C GLN A 125 -0.33 14.11 -1.63
N VAL A 126 -0.26 14.58 -2.88
CA VAL A 126 0.99 15.07 -3.50
C VAL A 126 1.56 16.25 -2.71
N ALA A 127 0.71 17.21 -2.35
CA ALA A 127 1.09 18.37 -1.55
C ALA A 127 1.63 17.97 -0.17
N MET A 128 0.95 17.03 0.51
CA MET A 128 1.36 16.49 1.80
C MET A 128 2.77 15.87 1.73
N VAL A 129 3.02 15.00 0.75
CA VAL A 129 4.33 14.36 0.58
C VAL A 129 5.44 15.39 0.33
N ARG A 130 5.18 16.36 -0.55
CA ARG A 130 6.13 17.44 -0.86
C ARG A 130 6.44 18.32 0.36
N GLU A 131 5.41 18.67 1.13
CA GLU A 131 5.55 19.46 2.35
C GLU A 131 6.40 18.72 3.39
N LEU A 132 6.09 17.46 3.67
CA LEU A 132 6.87 16.66 4.61
C LEU A 132 8.33 16.52 4.18
N LYS A 133 8.57 16.31 2.88
CA LYS A 133 9.92 16.24 2.33
C LYS A 133 10.66 17.59 2.46
N SER A 134 9.99 18.72 2.24
CA SER A 134 10.58 20.06 2.40
C SER A 134 10.98 20.36 3.84
N ARG A 135 10.34 19.70 4.81
CA ARG A 135 10.70 19.75 6.24
C ARG A 135 11.85 18.81 6.60
N GLY A 136 12.50 18.19 5.61
CA GLY A 136 13.64 17.30 5.80
C GLY A 136 13.29 15.89 6.25
N LYS A 137 12.00 15.49 6.19
CA LYS A 137 11.57 14.13 6.58
C LYS A 137 11.97 13.10 5.54
N LYS A 138 12.28 11.89 6.00
CA LYS A 138 12.34 10.70 5.14
C LYS A 138 10.93 10.15 4.96
N ILE A 139 10.58 9.81 3.73
CA ILE A 139 9.21 9.40 3.36
C ILE A 139 9.18 7.94 2.96
N VAL A 140 8.39 7.16 3.67
CA VAL A 140 8.01 5.79 3.32
C VAL A 140 6.56 5.82 2.86
N ALA A 141 6.33 5.72 1.56
CA ALA A 141 4.98 5.73 1.00
C ALA A 141 4.40 4.31 0.97
N LEU A 142 3.20 4.15 1.50
CA LEU A 142 2.34 2.98 1.34
C LEU A 142 1.27 3.32 0.32
N LEU A 143 1.36 2.72 -0.87
CA LEU A 143 0.37 2.91 -1.93
C LEU A 143 -0.82 1.97 -1.68
N MET A 144 -1.98 2.56 -1.39
CA MET A 144 -3.23 1.87 -1.12
C MET A 144 -4.20 2.09 -2.29
N ASN A 145 -4.21 1.18 -3.24
CA ASN A 145 -5.00 1.31 -4.46
C ASN A 145 -5.40 -0.04 -5.05
N GLY A 146 -6.42 -0.06 -5.87
CA GLY A 146 -6.87 -1.23 -6.60
C GLY A 146 -6.58 -1.15 -8.10
N ARG A 147 -5.81 -0.15 -8.54
CA ARG A 147 -5.32 0.04 -9.91
C ARG A 147 -3.98 0.75 -9.88
N PRO A 148 -3.10 0.59 -10.89
CA PRO A 148 -1.90 1.39 -11.01
C PRO A 148 -2.22 2.89 -11.07
N LEU A 149 -1.47 3.68 -10.31
CA LEU A 149 -1.55 5.12 -10.30
C LEU A 149 -0.27 5.73 -10.89
N ALA A 150 -0.38 6.95 -11.41
CA ALA A 150 0.76 7.70 -11.90
C ALA A 150 1.58 8.24 -10.71
N LEU A 151 2.84 7.86 -10.61
CA LEU A 151 3.68 8.15 -9.45
C LEU A 151 4.67 9.30 -9.67
N GLY A 152 4.77 9.85 -10.88
CA GLY A 152 5.80 10.84 -11.24
C GLY A 152 5.85 12.07 -10.36
N GLU A 153 4.72 12.46 -9.77
CA GLU A 153 4.65 13.62 -8.88
C GLU A 153 5.11 13.36 -7.44
N VAL A 154 5.19 12.10 -6.98
CA VAL A 154 5.56 11.75 -5.61
C VAL A 154 6.82 10.91 -5.52
N GLU A 155 7.10 10.09 -6.55
CA GLU A 155 8.27 9.19 -6.56
C GLU A 155 9.58 9.90 -6.20
N PRO A 156 9.92 11.09 -6.74
CA PRO A 156 11.18 11.78 -6.42
C PRO A 156 11.33 12.15 -4.95
N TYR A 157 10.22 12.34 -4.24
CA TYR A 157 10.18 12.78 -2.85
C TYR A 157 10.16 11.62 -1.85
N CYS A 158 9.84 10.38 -2.30
CA CYS A 158 9.81 9.21 -1.44
C CYS A 158 11.19 8.57 -1.33
N ASP A 159 11.56 8.13 -0.13
CA ASP A 159 12.77 7.36 0.13
C ASP A 159 12.50 5.86 -0.01
N ALA A 160 11.29 5.41 0.35
CA ALA A 160 10.80 4.08 0.00
C ALA A 160 9.35 4.15 -0.48
N ILE A 161 8.97 3.19 -1.33
CA ILE A 161 7.60 3.03 -1.84
C ILE A 161 7.26 1.55 -1.81
N LEU A 162 6.21 1.20 -1.07
CA LEU A 162 5.60 -0.11 -1.05
C LEU A 162 4.21 -0.03 -1.70
N GLU A 163 3.97 -0.87 -2.68
CA GLU A 163 2.61 -1.10 -3.18
C GLU A 163 1.94 -2.13 -2.29
N VAL A 164 0.96 -1.69 -1.52
CA VAL A 164 0.27 -2.54 -0.55
C VAL A 164 -1.17 -2.88 -0.95
N TRP A 165 -1.60 -2.47 -2.13
CA TRP A 165 -2.91 -2.85 -2.70
C TRP A 165 -4.08 -2.72 -1.71
N ARG A 166 -4.93 -3.77 -1.67
CA ARG A 166 -6.03 -4.03 -0.75
C ARG A 166 -5.82 -5.42 -0.17
N LEU A 167 -5.09 -5.51 0.92
CA LEU A 167 -4.58 -6.79 1.45
C LEU A 167 -5.59 -7.60 2.28
N GLY A 168 -6.79 -7.05 2.51
CA GLY A 168 -7.84 -7.78 3.23
C GLY A 168 -7.66 -7.81 4.75
N THR A 169 -8.18 -8.84 5.38
CA THR A 169 -8.32 -8.96 6.85
C THR A 169 -7.01 -8.84 7.63
N MET A 170 -5.89 -9.29 7.06
CA MET A 170 -4.58 -9.27 7.73
C MET A 170 -3.64 -8.20 7.16
N ALA A 171 -4.22 -7.15 6.57
CA ALA A 171 -3.46 -6.10 5.90
C ALA A 171 -2.48 -5.39 6.82
N SER A 172 -2.92 -5.00 8.01
CA SER A 172 -2.09 -4.23 8.96
C SER A 172 -0.90 -5.04 9.45
N GLU A 173 -1.11 -6.30 9.78
CA GLU A 173 -0.06 -7.22 10.22
C GLU A 173 0.96 -7.47 9.11
N ALA A 174 0.51 -7.67 7.87
CA ALA A 174 1.40 -7.88 6.73
C ALA A 174 2.22 -6.63 6.40
N ILE A 175 1.60 -5.45 6.44
CA ILE A 175 2.28 -4.17 6.21
C ILE A 175 3.36 -3.95 7.29
N VAL A 176 3.01 -4.15 8.55
CA VAL A 176 3.94 -3.95 9.67
C VAL A 176 5.08 -4.95 9.62
N ALA A 177 4.81 -6.23 9.34
CA ALA A 177 5.84 -7.26 9.15
C ALA A 177 6.82 -6.89 8.02
N THR A 178 6.32 -6.30 6.94
CA THR A 178 7.17 -5.82 5.83
C THR A 178 8.00 -4.60 6.24
N LEU A 179 7.41 -3.64 6.95
CA LEU A 179 8.12 -2.44 7.39
C LEU A 179 9.22 -2.77 8.40
N SER A 180 8.99 -3.72 9.31
CA SER A 180 9.95 -4.14 10.33
C SER A 180 11.02 -5.13 9.83
N GLY A 181 10.81 -5.72 8.63
CA GLY A 181 11.71 -6.73 8.06
C GLY A 181 11.45 -8.15 8.58
N GLU A 182 10.37 -8.38 9.31
CA GLU A 182 9.89 -9.73 9.64
C GLU A 182 9.50 -10.49 8.37
N SER A 183 8.91 -9.78 7.40
CA SER A 183 8.61 -10.31 6.07
C SER A 183 9.37 -9.52 5.00
N ASN A 184 9.89 -10.22 3.98
CA ASN A 184 10.54 -9.60 2.84
C ASN A 184 9.57 -9.49 1.66
N PRO A 185 9.27 -8.28 1.16
CA PRO A 185 8.30 -8.10 0.08
C PRO A 185 8.74 -8.82 -1.19
N SER A 186 7.94 -9.77 -1.64
CA SER A 186 8.25 -10.65 -2.78
C SER A 186 7.28 -10.49 -3.95
N GLY A 187 6.23 -9.71 -3.79
CA GLY A 187 5.22 -9.45 -4.81
C GLY A 187 5.81 -8.87 -6.10
N LYS A 188 5.13 -9.09 -7.20
CA LYS A 188 5.46 -8.56 -8.51
C LYS A 188 4.28 -7.79 -9.08
N LEU A 189 4.57 -6.70 -9.80
CA LEU A 189 3.53 -5.94 -10.46
C LEU A 189 2.88 -6.78 -11.58
N ALA A 190 1.54 -6.80 -11.58
CA ALA A 190 0.77 -7.42 -12.65
C ALA A 190 0.68 -6.54 -13.91
N MET A 191 0.94 -5.23 -13.77
CA MET A 191 0.96 -4.26 -14.85
C MET A 191 1.87 -3.08 -14.50
N THR A 192 2.27 -2.30 -15.51
CA THR A 192 3.16 -1.16 -15.35
C THR A 192 2.49 -0.01 -14.61
N PHE A 193 3.18 0.57 -13.64
CA PHE A 193 2.81 1.86 -13.04
C PHE A 193 3.35 2.99 -13.94
N PRO A 194 2.49 3.85 -14.49
CA PRO A 194 2.94 4.93 -15.36
C PRO A 194 3.52 6.10 -14.55
N TYR A 195 4.33 6.90 -15.22
CA TYR A 195 4.82 8.17 -14.66
C TYR A 195 3.72 9.23 -14.62
N SER A 196 2.87 9.28 -15.64
CA SER A 196 1.76 10.23 -15.77
C SER A 196 0.57 9.59 -16.46
N SER A 197 -0.64 10.12 -16.25
CA SER A 197 -1.85 9.67 -16.94
C SER A 197 -1.74 9.71 -18.47
N GLY A 198 -0.98 10.66 -19.01
CA GLY A 198 -0.77 10.78 -20.47
C GLY A 198 0.12 9.70 -21.09
N GLN A 199 0.75 8.85 -20.26
CA GLN A 199 1.64 7.79 -20.73
C GLN A 199 0.88 6.49 -21.07
N ILE A 200 -0.34 6.32 -20.59
CA ILE A 200 -1.14 5.11 -20.84
C ILE A 200 -1.67 5.06 -22.27
N PRO A 201 -1.72 3.84 -22.90
CA PRO A 201 -1.35 2.54 -22.36
C PRO A 201 0.17 2.29 -22.32
N VAL A 202 0.66 1.70 -21.24
CA VAL A 202 2.07 1.32 -21.05
C VAL A 202 2.18 -0.20 -20.96
N TYR A 203 3.01 -0.78 -21.83
CA TYR A 203 3.24 -2.22 -21.85
C TYR A 203 4.71 -2.53 -21.58
N TYR A 204 5.03 -3.30 -20.54
CA TYR A 204 6.39 -3.68 -20.20
C TYR A 204 7.10 -4.46 -21.33
N ASN A 205 6.35 -5.20 -22.14
CA ASN A 205 6.85 -6.02 -23.24
C ASN A 205 6.82 -5.30 -24.61
N ARG A 206 6.69 -3.97 -24.61
CA ARG A 206 6.74 -3.18 -25.83
C ARG A 206 8.13 -3.34 -26.52
N ARG A 207 8.12 -3.59 -27.82
CA ARG A 207 9.37 -3.65 -28.59
C ARG A 207 10.07 -2.28 -28.56
N PRO A 208 11.42 -2.26 -28.34
CA PRO A 208 12.17 -1.00 -28.41
C PRO A 208 11.97 -0.35 -29.79
N ARG A 209 11.67 0.93 -29.79
CA ARG A 209 11.59 1.72 -31.04
C ARG A 209 13.00 2.20 -31.39
N SER A 210 13.28 2.33 -32.69
CA SER A 210 14.57 2.80 -33.22
C SER A 210 14.95 4.23 -32.83
N ARG A 211 14.00 5.01 -32.32
CA ARG A 211 14.20 6.36 -31.77
C ARG A 211 13.62 6.39 -30.37
N GLN A 212 14.43 6.08 -29.39
CA GLN A 212 14.12 6.41 -28.01
C GLN A 212 14.45 7.87 -27.80
N GLY A 213 13.48 8.65 -27.36
CA GLY A 213 13.72 10.02 -26.96
C GLY A 213 14.67 10.02 -25.78
N THR A 214 15.79 10.73 -25.91
CA THR A 214 16.86 10.76 -24.91
C THR A 214 16.59 11.69 -23.73
N GLN A 215 15.43 12.33 -23.66
CA GLN A 215 15.08 13.23 -22.56
C GLN A 215 13.62 13.12 -22.20
N GLY A 216 13.35 12.79 -20.95
CA GLY A 216 12.08 13.01 -20.29
C GLY A 216 11.00 11.97 -20.49
N PHE A 217 11.30 10.81 -21.04
CA PHE A 217 10.37 9.68 -21.10
C PHE A 217 10.81 8.63 -20.10
N TYR A 218 10.04 8.46 -19.07
CA TYR A 218 10.17 7.36 -18.14
C TYR A 218 9.47 6.15 -18.76
N GLU A 219 10.25 5.22 -19.24
CA GLU A 219 9.84 3.89 -19.67
C GLU A 219 10.22 2.86 -18.62
#